data_d94810c5146caf278e9b872cef33fdb3
#
_entry.id   d94810c5146caf278e9b872cef33fdb3
#
_cell.length_a   1.000
_cell.length_b   1.000
_cell.length_c   1.000
_cell.angle_alpha   90.00
_cell.angle_beta   90.00
_cell.angle_gamma   90.00
#
_symmetry.space_group_name_H-M   'P 1'
#
loop_
_entity.id
_entity.type
_entity.pdbx_description
1 polymer ?
#
loop_
_entity_poly.entity_id
_entity_poly.type
_entity_poly.pdbx_seq_one_letter_code
_entity_poly.pdbx_strand_id
1 'polypeptide(L)'
;PCYYCAFLRRKRLFELCREHNLSHLAFGHNADDLVSTFLLNLVQTGRIDGMSMCEPFFGGLLTVIRPLAMVEKQHIIKAAKLWELPIFSNPCPSANTTKRTDLLVKLDEFCKESQNGRRNVYQGIIRWQLQKHLLKPEEQLDLSAFIAERQAKSKRKKEERALRETEENE
;
A
#
# COMPACT_ATOMS: atom_id res chain seq x y z
N PRO A 1 -16.09 -4.20 4.06
CA PRO A 1 -16.83 -3.76 2.83
C PRO A 1 -15.88 -3.19 1.77
N CYS A 2 -14.99 -2.20 2.10
CA CYS A 2 -14.10 -1.56 1.12
C CYS A 2 -13.10 -2.51 0.44
N TYR A 3 -12.54 -3.46 1.18
CA TYR A 3 -11.64 -4.46 0.63
C TYR A 3 -12.32 -5.30 -0.46
N TYR A 4 -13.52 -5.79 -0.18
CA TYR A 4 -14.27 -6.63 -1.12
C TYR A 4 -14.66 -5.86 -2.38
N CYS A 5 -15.11 -4.61 -2.24
CA CYS A 5 -15.40 -3.73 -3.37
C CYS A 5 -14.15 -3.48 -4.25
N ALA A 6 -13.00 -3.21 -3.63
CA ALA A 6 -11.74 -3.04 -4.34
C ALA A 6 -11.27 -4.33 -5.04
N PHE A 7 -11.49 -5.49 -4.42
CA PHE A 7 -11.22 -6.80 -5.00
C PHE A 7 -12.07 -7.05 -6.25
N LEU A 8 -13.40 -6.87 -6.16
CA LEU A 8 -14.32 -7.09 -7.29
C LEU A 8 -14.01 -6.17 -8.47
N ARG A 9 -13.72 -4.88 -8.19
CA ARG A 9 -13.32 -3.92 -9.22
C ARG A 9 -12.06 -4.37 -9.94
N ARG A 10 -11.04 -4.78 -9.20
CA ARG A 10 -9.78 -5.26 -9.77
C ARG A 10 -9.99 -6.52 -10.60
N LYS A 11 -10.76 -7.48 -10.07
CA LYS A 11 -11.12 -8.71 -10.79
C LYS A 11 -11.75 -8.38 -12.13
N ARG A 12 -12.77 -7.50 -12.16
CA ARG A 12 -13.45 -7.13 -13.41
C ARG A 12 -12.52 -6.43 -14.41
N LEU A 13 -11.62 -5.57 -13.92
CA LEU A 13 -10.63 -4.93 -14.80
C LEU A 13 -9.65 -5.95 -15.40
N PHE A 14 -9.23 -6.95 -14.64
CA PHE A 14 -8.36 -8.02 -15.15
C PHE A 14 -9.08 -8.90 -16.19
N GLU A 15 -10.36 -9.19 -15.97
CA GLU A 15 -11.20 -9.91 -16.93
C GLU A 15 -11.31 -9.12 -18.25
N LEU A 16 -11.59 -7.81 -18.19
CA LEU A 16 -11.62 -6.94 -19.36
C LEU A 16 -10.28 -6.90 -20.09
N CYS A 17 -9.16 -6.81 -19.38
CA CYS A 17 -7.85 -6.86 -20.02
C CYS A 17 -7.67 -8.17 -20.82
N ARG A 18 -8.10 -9.30 -20.25
CA ARG A 18 -8.06 -10.60 -20.93
C ARG A 18 -8.99 -10.65 -22.15
N GLU A 19 -10.25 -10.17 -22.00
CA GLU A 19 -11.24 -10.13 -23.08
C GLU A 19 -10.75 -9.32 -24.28
N HIS A 20 -10.00 -8.23 -24.02
CA HIS A 20 -9.47 -7.33 -25.05
C HIS A 20 -8.01 -7.58 -25.42
N ASN A 21 -7.40 -8.68 -24.94
CA ASN A 21 -5.99 -9.01 -25.19
C ASN A 21 -5.02 -7.88 -24.80
N LEU A 22 -5.29 -7.17 -23.69
CA LEU A 22 -4.44 -6.09 -23.18
C LEU A 22 -3.39 -6.66 -22.21
N SER A 23 -2.13 -6.33 -22.45
CA SER A 23 -1.00 -6.75 -21.61
C SER A 23 -0.67 -5.77 -20.48
N HIS A 24 -1.22 -4.56 -20.50
CA HIS A 24 -0.95 -3.53 -19.50
C HIS A 24 -2.25 -2.90 -18.98
N LEU A 25 -2.29 -2.66 -17.65
CA LEU A 25 -3.38 -1.96 -16.98
C LEU A 25 -2.82 -0.80 -16.17
N ALA A 26 -3.18 0.43 -16.54
CA ALA A 26 -2.78 1.62 -15.80
C ALA A 26 -3.79 1.96 -14.70
N PHE A 27 -3.31 2.09 -13.45
CA PHE A 27 -4.09 2.63 -12.35
C PHE A 27 -3.70 4.07 -12.04
N GLY A 28 -4.69 4.90 -11.71
CA GLY A 28 -4.52 6.30 -11.29
C GLY A 28 -4.04 6.48 -9.84
N HIS A 29 -3.37 5.48 -9.26
CA HIS A 29 -2.76 5.62 -7.93
C HIS A 29 -1.66 6.66 -7.96
N ASN A 30 -1.60 7.49 -6.93
CA ASN A 30 -0.69 8.64 -6.81
C ASN A 30 0.26 8.48 -5.60
N ALA A 31 1.11 9.47 -5.34
CA ALA A 31 2.07 9.44 -4.24
C ALA A 31 1.39 9.30 -2.86
N ASP A 32 0.24 9.96 -2.65
CA ASP A 32 -0.53 9.85 -1.39
C ASP A 32 -1.04 8.42 -1.17
N ASP A 33 -1.45 7.72 -2.24
CA ASP A 33 -1.87 6.31 -2.16
C ASP A 33 -0.69 5.40 -1.79
N LEU A 34 0.49 5.63 -2.37
CA LEU A 34 1.70 4.86 -2.05
C LEU A 34 2.11 5.06 -0.60
N VAL A 35 2.23 6.33 -0.18
CA VAL A 35 2.64 6.69 1.18
C VAL A 35 1.64 6.17 2.21
N SER A 36 0.35 6.40 2.01
CA SER A 36 -0.68 5.92 2.95
C SER A 36 -0.73 4.40 3.04
N THR A 37 -0.48 3.68 1.94
CA THR A 37 -0.43 2.22 1.95
C THR A 37 0.81 1.71 2.70
N PHE A 38 1.97 2.32 2.47
CA PHE A 38 3.20 2.00 3.19
C PHE A 38 3.03 2.21 4.71
N LEU A 39 2.54 3.39 5.11
CA LEU A 39 2.30 3.70 6.52
C LEU A 39 1.26 2.77 7.16
N LEU A 40 0.21 2.41 6.41
CA LEU A 40 -0.81 1.48 6.88
C LEU A 40 -0.22 0.09 7.16
N ASN A 41 0.60 -0.43 6.23
CA ASN A 41 1.28 -1.70 6.41
C ASN A 41 2.25 -1.66 7.59
N LEU A 42 3.04 -0.60 7.70
CA LEU A 42 3.99 -0.40 8.80
C LEU A 42 3.28 -0.38 10.17
N VAL A 43 2.23 0.43 10.30
CA VAL A 43 1.54 0.62 11.59
C VAL A 43 0.66 -0.57 11.96
N GLN A 44 -0.04 -1.19 11.01
CA GLN A 44 -0.98 -2.26 11.31
C GLN A 44 -0.36 -3.65 11.36
N THR A 45 0.67 -3.89 10.57
CA THR A 45 1.25 -5.23 10.42
C THR A 45 2.75 -5.31 10.72
N GLY A 46 3.41 -4.18 10.94
CA GLY A 46 4.87 -4.10 11.10
C GLY A 46 5.64 -4.44 9.81
N ARG A 47 4.96 -4.44 8.66
CA ARG A 47 5.59 -4.75 7.37
C ARG A 47 6.10 -3.48 6.71
N ILE A 48 7.35 -3.51 6.29
CA ILE A 48 7.92 -2.53 5.39
C ILE A 48 7.57 -2.97 3.96
N ASP A 49 6.38 -2.60 3.51
CA ASP A 49 5.86 -2.94 2.18
C ASP A 49 4.90 -1.86 1.67
N GLY A 50 4.81 -1.72 0.34
CA GLY A 50 4.00 -0.70 -0.31
C GLY A 50 3.45 -1.15 -1.66
N MET A 51 2.85 -0.22 -2.40
CA MET A 51 2.41 -0.48 -3.76
C MET A 51 3.59 -0.40 -4.72
N SER A 52 3.80 -1.44 -5.51
CA SER A 52 4.75 -1.39 -6.62
C SER A 52 4.29 -0.43 -7.72
N MET A 53 5.22 0.29 -8.35
CA MET A 53 4.92 1.16 -9.50
C MET A 53 4.65 0.36 -10.77
N CYS A 54 5.26 -0.81 -10.87
CA CYS A 54 5.09 -1.76 -11.97
C CYS A 54 5.05 -3.17 -11.38
N GLU A 55 3.97 -3.91 -11.62
CA GLU A 55 3.72 -5.20 -10.96
C GLU A 55 3.19 -6.22 -11.97
N PRO A 56 3.95 -7.28 -12.28
CA PRO A 56 3.51 -8.34 -13.16
C PRO A 56 2.52 -9.27 -12.45
N PHE A 57 1.49 -9.70 -13.17
CA PHE A 57 0.48 -10.67 -12.75
C PHE A 57 0.41 -11.84 -13.73
N PHE A 58 -0.05 -12.99 -13.25
CA PHE A 58 -0.29 -14.18 -14.08
C PHE A 58 0.94 -14.61 -14.91
N GLY A 59 2.12 -14.65 -14.27
CA GLY A 59 3.35 -15.02 -14.96
C GLY A 59 3.82 -13.99 -16.01
N GLY A 60 3.41 -12.73 -15.86
CA GLY A 60 3.80 -11.64 -16.79
C GLY A 60 2.81 -11.40 -17.94
N LEU A 61 1.69 -12.14 -17.98
CA LEU A 61 0.65 -11.95 -19.00
C LEU A 61 -0.05 -10.58 -18.89
N LEU A 62 -0.11 -10.01 -17.69
CA LEU A 62 -0.66 -8.68 -17.44
C LEU A 62 0.27 -7.91 -16.51
N THR A 63 0.61 -6.71 -16.87
CA THR A 63 1.40 -5.79 -16.04
C THR A 63 0.54 -4.62 -15.57
N VAL A 64 0.44 -4.45 -14.26
CA VAL A 64 -0.18 -3.27 -13.66
C VAL A 64 0.86 -2.17 -13.52
N ILE A 65 0.58 -1.00 -14.09
CA ILE A 65 1.44 0.18 -13.99
C ILE A 65 0.72 1.32 -13.26
N ARG A 66 1.51 2.20 -12.60
CA ARG A 66 0.98 3.36 -11.85
C ARG A 66 1.73 4.63 -12.26
N PRO A 67 1.35 5.23 -13.41
CA PRO A 67 2.08 6.37 -13.98
C PRO A 67 2.15 7.59 -13.08
N LEU A 68 1.13 7.78 -12.21
CA LEU A 68 1.02 8.92 -11.30
C LEU A 68 1.65 8.66 -9.91
N ALA A 69 2.31 7.53 -9.70
CA ALA A 69 2.81 7.09 -8.40
C ALA A 69 3.75 8.09 -7.70
N MET A 70 4.43 8.94 -8.46
CA MET A 70 5.36 9.97 -7.94
C MET A 70 4.73 11.36 -7.82
N VAL A 71 3.46 11.51 -8.21
CA VAL A 71 2.76 12.80 -8.23
C VAL A 71 1.84 12.90 -7.03
N GLU A 72 1.97 13.96 -6.23
CA GLU A 72 1.07 14.20 -5.10
C GLU A 72 -0.34 14.59 -5.59
N LYS A 73 -1.36 14.16 -4.87
CA LYS A 73 -2.78 14.37 -5.19
C LYS A 73 -3.12 15.85 -5.42
N GLN A 74 -2.51 16.76 -4.66
CA GLN A 74 -2.72 18.20 -4.83
C GLN A 74 -2.32 18.72 -6.22
N HIS A 75 -1.26 18.19 -6.82
CA HIS A 75 -0.83 18.55 -8.17
C HIS A 75 -1.77 18.00 -9.23
N ILE A 76 -2.28 16.78 -9.03
CA ILE A 76 -3.29 16.17 -9.91
C ILE A 76 -4.58 16.99 -9.91
N ILE A 77 -5.05 17.43 -8.72
CA ILE A 77 -6.23 18.30 -8.60
C ILE A 77 -6.03 19.64 -9.31
N LYS A 78 -4.84 20.25 -9.16
CA LYS A 78 -4.53 21.51 -9.85
C LYS A 78 -4.51 21.32 -11.37
N ALA A 79 -3.88 20.27 -11.86
CA ALA A 79 -3.82 19.93 -13.29
C ALA A 79 -5.23 19.66 -13.86
N ALA A 80 -6.05 18.88 -13.14
CA ALA A 80 -7.41 18.56 -13.57
C ALA A 80 -8.28 19.83 -13.70
N LYS A 81 -8.13 20.80 -12.79
CA LYS A 81 -8.82 22.09 -12.87
C LYS A 81 -8.30 22.93 -14.04
N LEU A 82 -6.98 23.00 -14.24
CA LEU A 82 -6.34 23.78 -15.29
C LEU A 82 -6.71 23.26 -16.69
N TRP A 83 -6.83 21.97 -16.84
CA TRP A 83 -7.16 21.30 -18.11
C TRP A 83 -8.66 21.04 -18.28
N GLU A 84 -9.49 21.55 -17.38
CA GLU A 84 -10.94 21.39 -17.40
C GLU A 84 -11.40 19.93 -17.56
N LEU A 85 -10.66 19.01 -16.92
CA LEU A 85 -10.98 17.57 -17.01
C LEU A 85 -12.30 17.28 -16.28
N PRO A 86 -13.14 16.36 -16.81
CA PRO A 86 -14.36 15.96 -16.14
C PRO A 86 -14.04 15.26 -14.81
N ILE A 87 -14.55 15.81 -13.71
CA ILE A 87 -14.33 15.25 -12.37
C ILE A 87 -15.60 14.50 -11.95
N PHE A 88 -15.44 13.19 -11.74
CA PHE A 88 -16.51 12.35 -11.20
C PHE A 88 -16.39 12.26 -9.66
N SER A 89 -17.44 12.65 -8.96
CA SER A 89 -17.51 12.48 -7.50
C SER A 89 -17.88 11.04 -7.15
N ASN A 90 -17.12 10.44 -6.24
CA ASN A 90 -17.41 9.09 -5.76
C ASN A 90 -18.61 9.10 -4.81
N PRO A 91 -19.77 8.48 -5.17
CA PRO A 91 -20.98 8.48 -4.34
C PRO A 91 -20.89 7.55 -3.12
N CYS A 92 -19.78 6.83 -2.93
CA CYS A 92 -19.63 5.89 -1.83
C CYS A 92 -19.63 6.63 -0.46
N PRO A 93 -20.50 6.27 0.49
CA PRO A 93 -20.55 6.92 1.82
C PRO A 93 -19.23 6.81 2.59
N SER A 94 -18.44 5.75 2.34
CA SER A 94 -17.15 5.51 3.00
C SER A 94 -15.96 6.15 2.26
N ALA A 95 -16.17 6.94 1.21
CA ALA A 95 -15.09 7.45 0.37
C ALA A 95 -14.09 8.33 1.15
N ASN A 96 -14.57 9.10 2.13
CA ASN A 96 -13.79 10.08 2.86
C ASN A 96 -13.41 9.66 4.30
N THR A 97 -13.90 8.52 4.77
CA THR A 97 -13.67 8.00 6.13
C THR A 97 -12.84 6.74 6.11
N THR A 98 -11.62 6.82 5.60
CA THR A 98 -10.74 5.66 5.51
C THR A 98 -9.54 5.82 6.44
N LYS A 99 -9.04 4.69 6.98
CA LYS A 99 -7.79 4.66 7.75
C LYS A 99 -6.59 5.30 7.01
N ARG A 100 -6.61 5.31 5.67
CA ARG A 100 -5.59 5.97 4.84
C ARG A 100 -5.67 7.48 4.97
N THR A 101 -6.89 8.03 4.91
CA THR A 101 -7.12 9.48 5.08
C THR A 101 -6.66 9.93 6.45
N ASP A 102 -7.02 9.19 7.50
CA ASP A 102 -6.63 9.49 8.88
C ASP A 102 -5.11 9.46 9.07
N LEU A 103 -4.43 8.50 8.44
CA LEU A 103 -2.97 8.42 8.50
C LEU A 103 -2.27 9.58 7.80
N LEU A 104 -2.80 10.05 6.66
CA LEU A 104 -2.24 11.21 5.97
C LEU A 104 -2.43 12.49 6.78
N VAL A 105 -3.58 12.67 7.41
CA VAL A 105 -3.82 13.81 8.34
C VAL A 105 -2.83 13.78 9.49
N LYS A 106 -2.64 12.62 10.13
CA LYS A 106 -1.65 12.46 11.23
C LYS A 106 -0.22 12.68 10.76
N LEU A 107 0.11 12.26 9.54
CA LEU A 107 1.41 12.53 8.95
C LEU A 107 1.62 14.02 8.73
N ASP A 108 0.61 14.73 8.22
CA ASP A 108 0.68 16.16 8.03
C ASP A 108 0.86 16.91 9.35
N GLU A 109 0.18 16.45 10.39
CA GLU A 109 0.31 16.97 11.75
C GLU A 109 1.72 16.74 12.33
N PHE A 110 2.24 15.52 12.19
CA PHE A 110 3.60 15.16 12.59
C PHE A 110 4.68 15.98 11.84
N CYS A 111 4.44 16.29 10.58
CA CYS A 111 5.38 17.04 9.74
C CYS A 111 5.23 18.57 9.87
N LYS A 112 4.26 19.07 10.63
CA LYS A 112 3.88 20.49 10.67
C LYS A 112 5.01 21.42 11.09
N GLU A 113 5.85 20.98 12.01
CA GLU A 113 6.99 21.77 12.53
C GLU A 113 8.23 21.72 11.65
N SER A 114 8.26 20.82 10.66
CA SER A 114 9.38 20.65 9.75
C SER A 114 9.09 21.28 8.39
N GLN A 115 9.89 22.26 7.99
CA GLN A 115 9.72 23.00 6.72
C GLN A 115 9.56 22.08 5.49
N ASN A 116 10.21 20.92 5.49
CA ASN A 116 10.17 19.93 4.40
C ASN A 116 9.73 18.54 4.85
N GLY A 117 9.17 18.39 6.06
CA GLY A 117 8.90 17.09 6.67
C GLY A 117 8.05 16.17 5.80
N ARG A 118 6.90 16.65 5.35
CA ARG A 118 6.03 15.91 4.42
C ARG A 118 6.78 15.46 3.16
N ARG A 119 7.44 16.40 2.48
CA ARG A 119 8.20 16.11 1.25
C ARG A 119 9.27 15.07 1.48
N ASN A 120 10.01 15.17 2.59
CA ASN A 120 11.08 14.23 2.93
C ASN A 120 10.53 12.82 3.17
N VAL A 121 9.40 12.68 3.89
CA VAL A 121 8.74 11.39 4.10
C VAL A 121 8.29 10.77 2.77
N TYR A 122 7.63 11.55 1.92
CA TYR A 122 7.18 11.09 0.60
C TYR A 122 8.36 10.64 -0.26
N GLN A 123 9.40 11.45 -0.37
CA GLN A 123 10.59 11.11 -1.14
C GLN A 123 11.34 9.91 -0.57
N GLY A 124 11.41 9.79 0.76
CA GLY A 124 12.05 8.66 1.42
C GLY A 124 11.36 7.34 1.09
N ILE A 125 10.03 7.29 1.21
CA ILE A 125 9.23 6.10 0.89
C ILE A 125 9.32 5.75 -0.59
N ILE A 126 9.22 6.75 -1.48
CA ILE A 126 9.32 6.53 -2.93
C ILE A 126 10.71 6.01 -3.31
N ARG A 127 11.79 6.61 -2.79
CA ARG A 127 13.16 6.15 -3.03
C ARG A 127 13.38 4.73 -2.54
N TRP A 128 12.92 4.42 -1.33
CA TRP A 128 13.00 3.06 -0.79
C TRP A 128 12.28 2.06 -1.71
N GLN A 129 11.11 2.40 -2.20
CA GLN A 129 10.34 1.54 -3.09
C GLN A 129 11.02 1.33 -4.43
N LEU A 130 11.62 2.37 -4.99
CA LEU A 130 12.43 2.27 -6.21
C LEU A 130 13.66 1.36 -6.00
N GLN A 131 14.39 1.56 -4.91
CA GLN A 131 15.56 0.74 -4.57
C GLN A 131 15.22 -0.72 -4.39
N LYS A 132 14.09 -1.04 -3.74
CA LYS A 132 13.60 -2.41 -3.56
C LYS A 132 13.43 -3.15 -4.90
N HIS A 133 13.03 -2.44 -5.96
CA HIS A 133 12.88 -3.03 -7.30
C HIS A 133 14.18 -3.08 -8.11
N LEU A 134 15.18 -2.29 -7.73
CA LEU A 134 16.51 -2.28 -8.39
C LEU A 134 17.45 -3.33 -7.78
N LEU A 135 17.21 -3.76 -6.53
CA LEU A 135 18.01 -4.82 -5.91
C LEU A 135 17.72 -6.16 -6.60
N LYS A 136 18.78 -6.86 -6.97
CA LYS A 136 18.66 -8.25 -7.47
C LYS A 136 18.07 -9.15 -6.37
N PRO A 137 17.32 -10.22 -6.73
CA PRO A 137 16.76 -11.14 -5.75
C PRO A 137 17.80 -11.68 -4.77
N GLU A 138 19.03 -11.88 -5.21
CA GLU A 138 20.17 -12.36 -4.43
C GLU A 138 20.70 -11.32 -3.41
N GLU A 139 20.46 -10.06 -3.66
CA GLU A 139 20.84 -8.93 -2.78
C GLU A 139 19.72 -8.59 -1.77
N GLN A 140 18.53 -9.16 -1.94
CA GLN A 140 17.44 -9.01 -0.98
C GLN A 140 17.66 -9.96 0.19
N LEU A 141 17.85 -9.40 1.39
CA LEU A 141 18.00 -10.20 2.60
C LEU A 141 16.77 -11.10 2.77
N ASP A 142 16.99 -12.42 2.75
CA ASP A 142 15.91 -13.37 3.03
C ASP A 142 15.57 -13.35 4.51
N LEU A 143 14.53 -12.61 4.83
CA LEU A 143 13.99 -12.53 6.19
C LEU A 143 12.96 -13.62 6.50
N SER A 144 12.68 -14.53 5.57
CA SER A 144 11.63 -15.54 5.73
C SER A 144 11.92 -16.46 6.91
N ALA A 145 13.16 -16.93 7.05
CA ALA A 145 13.60 -17.75 8.17
C ALA A 145 13.50 -17.00 9.51
N PHE A 146 13.92 -15.74 9.56
CA PHE A 146 13.82 -14.91 10.76
C PHE A 146 12.37 -14.65 11.18
N ILE A 147 11.49 -14.37 10.21
CA ILE A 147 10.07 -14.17 10.47
C ILE A 147 9.42 -15.46 10.96
N ALA A 148 9.73 -16.60 10.35
CA ALA A 148 9.23 -17.92 10.74
C ALA A 148 9.65 -18.26 12.19
N GLU A 149 10.92 -18.04 12.55
CA GLU A 149 11.41 -18.27 13.90
C GLU A 149 10.71 -17.40 14.94
N ARG A 150 10.48 -16.12 14.61
CA ARG A 150 9.79 -15.18 15.49
C ARG A 150 8.31 -15.56 15.68
N GLN A 151 7.65 -16.03 14.63
CA GLN A 151 6.28 -16.53 14.69
C GLN A 151 6.18 -17.81 15.54
N ALA A 152 7.13 -18.75 15.37
CA ALA A 152 7.19 -19.96 16.18
C ALA A 152 7.42 -19.65 17.67
N LYS A 153 8.34 -18.73 18.01
CA LYS A 153 8.55 -18.26 19.39
C LYS A 153 7.28 -17.62 19.98
N SER A 154 6.58 -16.82 19.20
CA SER A 154 5.32 -16.18 19.63
C SER A 154 4.22 -17.21 19.90
N LYS A 155 4.11 -18.23 19.06
CA LYS A 155 3.15 -19.32 19.21
C LYS A 155 3.42 -20.14 20.48
N ARG A 156 4.67 -20.57 20.70
CA ARG A 156 5.08 -21.28 21.91
C ARG A 156 4.76 -20.49 23.18
N LYS A 157 5.08 -19.19 23.20
CA LYS A 157 4.79 -18.34 24.35
C LYS A 157 3.29 -18.21 24.65
N LYS A 158 2.44 -18.24 23.62
CA LYS A 158 0.96 -18.27 23.81
C LYS A 158 0.48 -19.61 24.35
N GLU A 159 1.04 -20.72 23.85
CA GLU A 159 0.71 -22.07 24.32
C GLU A 159 1.14 -22.27 25.78
N GLU A 160 2.35 -21.83 26.16
CA GLU A 160 2.82 -21.88 27.55
C GLU A 160 1.97 -21.02 28.49
N ARG A 161 1.48 -19.87 28.00
CA ARG A 161 0.58 -19.01 28.81
C ARG A 161 -0.79 -19.65 29.01
N ALA A 162 -1.36 -20.25 27.95
CA ALA A 162 -2.63 -20.96 28.04
C ALA A 162 -2.57 -22.17 28.98
N LEU A 163 -1.45 -22.92 28.97
CA LEU A 163 -1.22 -24.03 29.90
C LEU A 163 -1.19 -23.57 31.36
N ARG A 164 -0.49 -22.47 31.68
CA ARG A 164 -0.46 -21.91 33.04
C ARG A 164 -1.83 -21.44 33.52
N GLU A 165 -2.61 -20.80 32.64
CA GLU A 165 -3.95 -20.34 32.94
C GLU A 165 -4.94 -21.51 33.19
N THR A 166 -4.69 -22.70 32.65
CA THR A 166 -5.45 -23.92 32.95
C THR A 166 -5.02 -24.57 34.26
N GLU A 167 -3.72 -24.59 34.59
CA GLU A 167 -3.18 -25.12 35.86
C GLU A 167 -3.56 -24.24 37.08
N GLU A 168 -3.78 -22.93 36.90
CA GLU A 168 -4.23 -22.02 37.99
C GLU A 168 -5.74 -22.10 38.27
N ASN A 169 -6.52 -22.73 37.38
CA ASN A 169 -7.97 -22.88 37.50
C ASN A 169 -8.44 -24.30 37.94
N GLU A 170 -7.52 -25.23 38.19
CA GLU A 170 -7.76 -26.53 38.84
C GLU A 170 -7.37 -26.50 40.34
#